data_4c54e028ba622d12082e3f1a2a586b6b
#
_entry.id   4c54e028ba622d12082e3f1a2a586b6b
#
_cell.length_a   1.000
_cell.length_b   1.000
_cell.length_c   1.000
_cell.angle_alpha   90.00
_cell.angle_beta   90.00
_cell.angle_gamma   90.00
#
_symmetry.space_group_name_H-M   'P 1'
#
loop_
_entity.id
_entity.type
_entity.pdbx_description
1 polymer ?
#
loop_
_entity_poly.entity_id
_entity_poly.type
_entity_poly.pdbx_seq_one_letter_code
_entity_poly.pdbx_strand_id
1 'polypeptide(L)'
;MKGLRILSCLLLASVSYASVAADGCGSSVLPSWKDGESKTAIIDFVKQTTEKGSKGFVPVEDRIAVFDNDGTLWSEKPYYFQFVFAFDQIKAMAKDHPEWKTEAPFKYVLNDDLKSLFAGGVKALLPIIQATHSGMTVEAYQETVAKWLEAAKDPRFNKAYTDLTYKPMKEMLAFLQDNDFKTYIVSGGGVDFMRVWAPQAYNIPDEQIIGSAFKYKYAYNDGKPTIIKQGEILTIDDKAGKAENIAYIIGKKPILAVGNSDGDQAMMQWATSQPNAMAMIVHHTDEAREWKYDRKSDVGRLDKALDEANKRDDWHLIDMKDAWCEVY
;
A
#
# COMPACT_ATOMS: atom_id res chain seq x y z
N MET A 1 74.58 32.78 -25.78
CA MET A 1 74.06 31.76 -24.86
C MET A 1 72.58 31.63 -25.11
N LYS A 2 72.14 30.48 -25.67
CA LYS A 2 70.80 30.22 -26.19
C LYS A 2 70.00 29.58 -25.08
N GLY A 3 68.92 30.26 -24.67
CA GLY A 3 67.94 29.73 -23.68
C GLY A 3 66.91 28.82 -24.36
N LEU A 4 66.91 27.58 -23.87
CA LEU A 4 65.94 26.55 -24.32
C LEU A 4 64.61 26.69 -23.57
N ARG A 5 63.52 27.02 -24.26
CA ARG A 5 62.18 27.02 -23.71
C ARG A 5 61.58 25.64 -23.88
N ILE A 6 61.33 24.97 -22.75
CA ILE A 6 60.58 23.69 -22.71
C ILE A 6 59.11 24.02 -22.65
N LEU A 7 58.39 23.60 -23.68
CA LEU A 7 56.91 23.70 -23.79
C LEU A 7 56.31 22.43 -23.21
N SER A 8 55.75 22.50 -21.99
CA SER A 8 55.00 21.39 -21.40
C SER A 8 53.57 21.39 -21.96
N CYS A 9 53.26 20.41 -22.81
CA CYS A 9 51.86 20.09 -23.18
C CYS A 9 51.21 19.28 -22.05
N LEU A 10 50.28 19.89 -21.33
CA LEU A 10 49.31 19.16 -20.48
C LEU A 10 48.24 18.53 -21.37
N LEU A 11 48.27 17.22 -21.50
CA LEU A 11 47.13 16.46 -22.03
C LEU A 11 46.07 16.35 -20.91
N LEU A 12 45.00 17.09 -21.04
CA LEU A 12 43.77 16.88 -20.28
C LEU A 12 43.02 15.66 -20.88
N ALA A 13 43.15 14.53 -20.21
CA ALA A 13 42.33 13.36 -20.51
C ALA A 13 40.93 13.63 -19.96
N SER A 14 39.97 13.96 -20.80
CA SER A 14 38.54 14.00 -20.46
C SER A 14 38.05 12.57 -20.30
N VAL A 15 37.89 12.14 -19.03
CA VAL A 15 37.18 10.90 -18.70
C VAL A 15 35.68 11.15 -18.94
N SER A 16 35.21 10.73 -20.09
CA SER A 16 33.76 10.65 -20.35
C SER A 16 33.20 9.52 -19.48
N TYR A 17 32.51 9.84 -18.41
CA TYR A 17 31.63 8.89 -17.76
C TYR A 17 30.46 8.63 -18.70
N ALA A 18 30.55 7.55 -19.45
CA ALA A 18 29.37 6.97 -20.08
C ALA A 18 28.47 6.46 -18.95
N SER A 19 27.40 7.20 -18.62
CA SER A 19 26.30 6.64 -17.88
C SER A 19 25.73 5.53 -18.72
N VAL A 20 25.98 4.28 -18.33
CA VAL A 20 25.20 3.15 -18.83
C VAL A 20 23.80 3.42 -18.31
N ALA A 21 22.90 3.89 -19.18
CA ALA A 21 21.48 3.92 -18.88
C ALA A 21 21.12 2.47 -18.55
N ALA A 22 20.77 2.21 -17.29
CA ALA A 22 20.18 0.95 -16.90
C ALA A 22 18.94 0.76 -17.76
N ASP A 23 18.80 -0.40 -18.38
CA ASP A 23 17.80 -0.74 -19.38
C ASP A 23 16.41 -0.13 -19.10
N GLY A 24 16.05 0.95 -19.79
CA GLY A 24 14.73 1.57 -19.76
C GLY A 24 14.34 2.37 -18.52
N CYS A 25 15.25 2.61 -17.58
CA CYS A 25 15.00 3.39 -16.36
C CYS A 25 15.28 4.89 -16.54
N GLY A 26 14.60 5.77 -15.76
CA GLY A 26 14.94 7.20 -15.72
C GLY A 26 14.27 8.07 -16.78
N SER A 27 13.17 7.61 -17.40
CA SER A 27 12.35 8.45 -18.28
C SER A 27 11.68 9.59 -17.50
N SER A 28 11.22 10.64 -18.18
CA SER A 28 10.55 11.78 -17.54
C SER A 28 9.20 11.43 -16.89
N VAL A 29 8.56 10.36 -17.36
CA VAL A 29 7.30 9.84 -16.81
C VAL A 29 7.56 8.49 -16.17
N LEU A 30 7.13 8.32 -14.91
CA LEU A 30 7.33 7.10 -14.13
C LEU A 30 8.81 6.64 -14.13
N PRO A 31 9.73 7.45 -13.58
CA PRO A 31 11.19 7.23 -13.73
C PRO A 31 11.68 5.94 -13.07
N SER A 32 11.01 5.43 -12.03
CA SER A 32 11.34 4.15 -11.37
C SER A 32 10.71 2.94 -12.03
N TRP A 33 10.00 3.12 -13.15
CA TRP A 33 9.47 2.04 -13.96
C TRP A 33 10.38 1.80 -15.17
N LYS A 34 10.65 0.54 -15.45
CA LYS A 34 11.29 0.14 -16.71
C LYS A 34 10.34 0.33 -17.88
N ASP A 35 10.87 0.70 -19.02
CA ASP A 35 10.09 0.71 -20.25
C ASP A 35 9.62 -0.72 -20.57
N GLY A 36 8.31 -0.89 -20.76
CA GLY A 36 7.69 -2.18 -20.95
C GLY A 36 6.17 -2.12 -20.90
N GLU A 37 5.54 -3.28 -20.90
CA GLU A 37 4.09 -3.43 -21.03
C GLU A 37 3.32 -2.71 -19.91
N SER A 38 3.69 -2.91 -18.64
CA SER A 38 2.99 -2.31 -17.51
C SER A 38 3.05 -0.79 -17.51
N LYS A 39 4.23 -0.20 -17.82
CA LYS A 39 4.40 1.25 -17.91
C LYS A 39 3.61 1.83 -19.09
N THR A 40 3.67 1.17 -20.23
CA THR A 40 2.92 1.56 -21.43
C THR A 40 1.42 1.53 -21.16
N ALA A 41 0.91 0.46 -20.53
CA ALA A 41 -0.51 0.34 -20.17
C ALA A 41 -0.99 1.50 -19.29
N ILE A 42 -0.19 1.92 -18.29
CA ILE A 42 -0.53 3.06 -17.42
C ILE A 42 -0.61 4.36 -18.25
N ILE A 43 0.41 4.64 -19.05
CA ILE A 43 0.51 5.88 -19.84
C ILE A 43 -0.62 5.95 -20.89
N ASP A 44 -0.86 4.86 -21.60
CA ASP A 44 -1.90 4.79 -22.63
C ASP A 44 -3.30 4.89 -22.02
N PHE A 45 -3.54 4.25 -20.86
CA PHE A 45 -4.79 4.37 -20.14
C PHE A 45 -5.07 5.81 -19.70
N VAL A 46 -4.10 6.49 -19.12
CA VAL A 46 -4.25 7.90 -18.72
C VAL A 46 -4.50 8.77 -19.94
N LYS A 47 -3.70 8.62 -21.02
CA LYS A 47 -3.90 9.35 -22.25
C LYS A 47 -5.29 9.12 -22.86
N GLN A 48 -5.72 7.86 -22.94
CA GLN A 48 -7.02 7.50 -23.51
C GLN A 48 -8.18 8.11 -22.70
N THR A 49 -8.09 8.13 -21.37
CA THR A 49 -9.18 8.60 -20.49
C THR A 49 -9.18 10.12 -20.30
N THR A 50 -8.07 10.80 -20.58
CA THR A 50 -7.93 12.25 -20.35
C THR A 50 -7.97 13.10 -21.62
N GLU A 51 -7.58 12.56 -22.79
CA GLU A 51 -7.53 13.30 -24.05
C GLU A 51 -8.93 13.54 -24.61
N LYS A 52 -9.34 14.82 -24.71
CA LYS A 52 -10.62 15.22 -25.28
C LYS A 52 -10.72 14.75 -26.74
N GLY A 53 -11.79 14.01 -27.05
CA GLY A 53 -12.01 13.41 -28.39
C GLY A 53 -11.50 11.97 -28.52
N SER A 54 -10.80 11.43 -27.53
CA SER A 54 -10.57 10.00 -27.44
C SER A 54 -11.89 9.25 -27.27
N LYS A 55 -11.96 8.04 -27.83
CA LYS A 55 -13.14 7.16 -27.62
C LYS A 55 -13.30 6.72 -26.18
N GLY A 56 -12.22 6.73 -25.39
CA GLY A 56 -12.21 6.37 -23.99
C GLY A 56 -12.25 7.56 -23.03
N PHE A 57 -12.48 8.79 -23.53
CA PHE A 57 -12.50 9.99 -22.67
C PHE A 57 -13.49 9.85 -21.52
N VAL A 58 -13.00 10.17 -20.32
CA VAL A 58 -13.77 10.17 -19.08
C VAL A 58 -13.75 11.58 -18.48
N PRO A 59 -14.90 12.16 -18.11
CA PRO A 59 -14.96 13.45 -17.42
C PRO A 59 -14.17 13.43 -16.11
N VAL A 60 -13.59 14.57 -15.71
CA VAL A 60 -12.73 14.69 -14.52
C VAL A 60 -13.41 14.17 -13.26
N GLU A 61 -14.69 14.47 -13.08
CA GLU A 61 -15.51 14.03 -11.93
C GLU A 61 -15.71 12.51 -11.84
N ASP A 62 -15.41 11.76 -12.91
CA ASP A 62 -15.53 10.30 -12.99
C ASP A 62 -14.16 9.60 -13.08
N ARG A 63 -13.06 10.36 -13.10
CA ARG A 63 -11.70 9.80 -13.06
C ARG A 63 -11.35 9.37 -11.64
N ILE A 64 -11.76 8.17 -11.26
CA ILE A 64 -11.55 7.61 -9.94
C ILE A 64 -10.62 6.39 -10.06
N ALA A 65 -9.54 6.39 -9.28
CA ALA A 65 -8.62 5.29 -9.13
C ALA A 65 -8.59 4.82 -7.68
N VAL A 66 -8.68 3.51 -7.46
CA VAL A 66 -8.63 2.89 -6.14
C VAL A 66 -7.45 1.95 -6.03
N PHE A 67 -6.80 1.97 -4.88
CA PHE A 67 -5.59 1.19 -4.60
C PHE A 67 -5.76 0.43 -3.29
N ASP A 68 -5.41 -0.83 -3.28
CA ASP A 68 -5.07 -1.48 -2.03
C ASP A 68 -3.80 -0.86 -1.45
N ASN A 69 -3.53 -1.10 -0.16
CA ASN A 69 -2.37 -0.56 0.53
C ASN A 69 -1.28 -1.62 0.73
N ASP A 70 -1.59 -2.66 1.52
CA ASP A 70 -0.63 -3.68 1.93
C ASP A 70 -0.25 -4.57 0.73
N GLY A 71 1.03 -4.62 0.38
CA GLY A 71 1.52 -5.33 -0.81
C GLY A 71 1.27 -4.59 -2.15
N THR A 72 0.56 -3.46 -2.13
CA THR A 72 0.28 -2.66 -3.33
C THR A 72 1.00 -1.31 -3.32
N LEU A 73 0.93 -0.57 -2.22
CA LEU A 73 1.57 0.75 -2.06
C LEU A 73 2.77 0.71 -1.12
N TRP A 74 2.81 -0.24 -0.20
CA TRP A 74 3.94 -0.53 0.69
C TRP A 74 4.08 -2.03 0.93
N SER A 75 5.17 -2.45 1.54
CA SER A 75 5.44 -3.86 1.85
C SER A 75 4.46 -4.42 2.89
N GLU A 76 4.18 -5.73 2.82
CA GLU A 76 3.26 -6.42 3.74
C GLU A 76 3.88 -7.62 4.44
N LYS A 77 5.13 -7.94 4.11
CA LYS A 77 5.83 -9.14 4.62
C LYS A 77 6.80 -8.83 5.76
N PRO A 78 7.02 -9.80 6.66
CA PRO A 78 6.43 -11.14 6.70
C PRO A 78 4.99 -11.17 7.23
N TYR A 79 4.54 -10.06 7.85
CA TYR A 79 3.20 -9.86 8.41
C TYR A 79 2.76 -8.43 8.12
N TYR A 80 1.45 -8.21 7.95
CA TYR A 80 0.90 -6.86 7.83
C TYR A 80 1.41 -5.95 8.94
N PHE A 81 1.90 -4.79 8.59
CA PHE A 81 2.57 -3.90 9.55
C PHE A 81 1.65 -3.45 10.69
N GLN A 82 0.35 -3.35 10.46
CA GLN A 82 -0.61 -3.11 11.52
C GLN A 82 -0.69 -4.26 12.53
N PHE A 83 -0.46 -5.50 12.12
CA PHE A 83 -0.35 -6.61 13.08
C PHE A 83 0.92 -6.52 13.89
N VAL A 84 2.04 -6.13 13.30
CA VAL A 84 3.30 -5.89 14.04
C VAL A 84 3.06 -4.81 15.10
N PHE A 85 2.41 -3.69 14.73
CA PHE A 85 1.99 -2.67 15.69
C PHE A 85 1.17 -3.28 16.84
N ALA A 86 0.14 -4.06 16.53
CA ALA A 86 -0.73 -4.67 17.55
C ALA A 86 0.06 -5.62 18.47
N PHE A 87 1.00 -6.42 17.93
CA PHE A 87 1.83 -7.32 18.72
C PHE A 87 2.77 -6.55 19.66
N ASP A 88 3.37 -5.47 19.19
CA ASP A 88 4.21 -4.61 20.01
C ASP A 88 3.41 -3.93 21.13
N GLN A 89 2.17 -3.49 20.83
CA GLN A 89 1.27 -2.96 21.87
C GLN A 89 0.93 -4.03 22.93
N ILE A 90 0.62 -5.26 22.55
CA ILE A 90 0.38 -6.36 23.50
C ILE A 90 1.60 -6.59 24.40
N LYS A 91 2.81 -6.61 23.82
CA LYS A 91 4.05 -6.75 24.60
C LYS A 91 4.24 -5.59 25.58
N ALA A 92 3.96 -4.37 25.17
CA ALA A 92 4.07 -3.18 26.02
C ALA A 92 3.05 -3.17 27.18
N MET A 93 1.82 -3.64 26.92
CA MET A 93 0.71 -3.70 27.90
C MET A 93 0.80 -4.91 28.85
N ALA A 94 1.59 -5.93 28.52
CA ALA A 94 1.62 -7.22 29.27
C ALA A 94 1.99 -7.09 30.73
N LYS A 95 2.68 -6.01 31.15
CA LYS A 95 3.00 -5.73 32.55
C LYS A 95 1.74 -5.47 33.40
N ASP A 96 0.70 -4.90 32.78
CA ASP A 96 -0.58 -4.56 33.42
C ASP A 96 -1.63 -5.67 33.23
N HIS A 97 -1.30 -6.72 32.45
CA HIS A 97 -2.14 -7.87 32.09
C HIS A 97 -1.41 -9.20 32.33
N PRO A 98 -1.11 -9.58 33.59
CA PRO A 98 -0.36 -10.80 33.91
C PRO A 98 -1.03 -12.09 33.41
N GLU A 99 -2.36 -12.11 33.26
CA GLU A 99 -3.16 -13.21 32.75
C GLU A 99 -2.81 -13.54 31.27
N TRP A 100 -2.38 -12.57 30.50
CA TRP A 100 -2.03 -12.76 29.08
C TRP A 100 -0.87 -13.74 28.87
N LYS A 101 -0.05 -13.99 29.91
CA LYS A 101 1.03 -14.97 29.83
C LYS A 101 0.53 -16.40 29.62
N THR A 102 -0.70 -16.69 30.00
CA THR A 102 -1.30 -18.01 29.93
C THR A 102 -2.50 -18.09 28.99
N GLU A 103 -3.14 -16.95 28.71
CA GLU A 103 -4.36 -16.90 27.90
C GLU A 103 -4.06 -16.77 26.40
N ALA A 104 -4.72 -17.60 25.58
CA ALA A 104 -4.72 -17.43 24.14
C ALA A 104 -5.70 -16.29 23.76
N PRO A 105 -5.39 -15.48 22.73
CA PRO A 105 -4.22 -15.57 21.84
C PRO A 105 -2.98 -14.81 22.35
N PHE A 106 -3.09 -14.03 23.43
CA PHE A 106 -2.04 -13.13 23.92
C PHE A 106 -0.72 -13.87 24.23
N LYS A 107 -0.81 -15.04 24.85
CA LYS A 107 0.39 -15.87 25.14
C LYS A 107 1.22 -16.19 23.90
N TYR A 108 0.58 -16.32 22.74
CA TYR A 108 1.31 -16.63 21.50
C TYR A 108 2.12 -15.42 21.06
N VAL A 109 1.57 -14.20 21.17
CA VAL A 109 2.30 -12.95 20.89
C VAL A 109 3.47 -12.78 21.88
N LEU A 110 3.24 -13.00 23.18
CA LEU A 110 4.26 -12.82 24.22
C LEU A 110 5.41 -13.83 24.12
N ASN A 111 5.17 -15.00 23.54
CA ASN A 111 6.18 -16.05 23.32
C ASN A 111 6.74 -16.06 21.89
N ASP A 112 6.40 -15.08 21.06
CA ASP A 112 6.74 -15.03 19.62
C ASP A 112 6.29 -16.29 18.81
N ASP A 113 5.28 -17.00 19.32
CA ASP A 113 4.69 -18.19 18.66
C ASP A 113 3.61 -17.75 17.66
N LEU A 114 4.03 -16.99 16.65
CA LEU A 114 3.13 -16.49 15.62
C LEU A 114 2.52 -17.62 14.77
N LYS A 115 3.19 -18.77 14.67
CA LYS A 115 2.64 -19.95 13.99
C LYS A 115 1.36 -20.44 14.66
N SER A 116 1.35 -20.59 15.98
CA SER A 116 0.15 -20.98 16.73
C SER A 116 -0.92 -19.90 16.70
N LEU A 117 -0.52 -18.62 16.70
CA LEU A 117 -1.44 -17.50 16.57
C LEU A 117 -2.21 -17.56 15.24
N PHE A 118 -1.49 -17.64 14.12
CA PHE A 118 -2.12 -17.64 12.79
C PHE A 118 -2.85 -18.94 12.45
N ALA A 119 -2.51 -20.07 13.11
CA ALA A 119 -3.27 -21.32 12.96
C ALA A 119 -4.75 -21.17 13.39
N GLY A 120 -5.06 -20.23 14.29
CA GLY A 120 -6.44 -19.91 14.69
C GLY A 120 -7.19 -19.00 13.68
N GLY A 121 -6.53 -18.58 12.60
CA GLY A 121 -7.09 -17.68 11.58
C GLY A 121 -7.47 -16.29 12.13
N VAL A 122 -8.23 -15.53 11.36
CA VAL A 122 -8.64 -14.14 11.69
C VAL A 122 -9.35 -14.06 13.05
N LYS A 123 -10.10 -15.09 13.45
CA LYS A 123 -10.79 -15.10 14.73
C LYS A 123 -9.84 -15.04 15.95
N ALA A 124 -8.65 -15.62 15.83
CA ALA A 124 -7.65 -15.56 16.90
C ALA A 124 -7.01 -14.17 17.03
N LEU A 125 -7.00 -13.38 15.97
CA LEU A 125 -6.45 -12.03 15.98
C LEU A 125 -7.43 -11.01 16.58
N LEU A 126 -8.73 -11.28 16.53
CA LEU A 126 -9.75 -10.34 16.98
C LEU A 126 -9.58 -9.85 18.43
N PRO A 127 -9.32 -10.70 19.44
CA PRO A 127 -9.06 -10.21 20.80
C PRO A 127 -7.83 -9.29 20.90
N ILE A 128 -6.77 -9.57 20.11
CA ILE A 128 -5.56 -8.74 20.07
C ILE A 128 -5.91 -7.37 19.51
N ILE A 129 -6.62 -7.34 18.38
CA ILE A 129 -7.05 -6.09 17.74
C ILE A 129 -8.01 -5.32 18.68
N GLN A 130 -8.95 -5.98 19.31
CA GLN A 130 -9.84 -5.33 20.30
C GLN A 130 -9.05 -4.71 21.46
N ALA A 131 -8.10 -5.42 22.05
CA ALA A 131 -7.31 -4.93 23.17
C ALA A 131 -6.45 -3.71 22.81
N THR A 132 -5.95 -3.64 21.56
CA THR A 132 -5.01 -2.61 21.13
C THR A 132 -5.67 -1.45 20.36
N HIS A 133 -6.91 -1.62 19.85
CA HIS A 133 -7.55 -0.65 18.96
C HIS A 133 -8.87 -0.08 19.48
N SER A 134 -9.35 -0.50 20.69
CA SER A 134 -10.63 -0.06 21.20
C SER A 134 -10.56 0.47 22.63
N GLY A 135 -11.68 1.06 23.11
CA GLY A 135 -11.78 1.60 24.46
C GLY A 135 -11.14 2.97 24.66
N MET A 136 -10.57 3.57 23.62
CA MET A 136 -9.93 4.89 23.65
C MET A 136 -10.54 5.81 22.59
N THR A 137 -10.23 7.11 22.62
CA THR A 137 -10.63 8.03 21.56
C THR A 137 -9.86 7.76 20.28
N VAL A 138 -10.40 8.20 19.15
CA VAL A 138 -9.72 8.09 17.83
C VAL A 138 -8.37 8.78 17.89
N GLU A 139 -8.31 9.99 18.48
CA GLU A 139 -7.09 10.78 18.60
C GLU A 139 -6.02 10.07 19.45
N ALA A 140 -6.40 9.49 20.61
CA ALA A 140 -5.46 8.75 21.47
C ALA A 140 -4.91 7.50 20.76
N TYR A 141 -5.73 6.81 19.96
CA TYR A 141 -5.29 5.71 19.14
C TYR A 141 -4.28 6.17 18.09
N GLN A 142 -4.60 7.24 17.37
CA GLN A 142 -3.72 7.80 16.33
C GLN A 142 -2.38 8.29 16.89
N GLU A 143 -2.37 8.92 18.07
CA GLU A 143 -1.12 9.27 18.77
C GLU A 143 -0.27 8.05 19.11
N THR A 144 -0.89 6.94 19.50
CA THR A 144 -0.19 5.69 19.81
C THR A 144 0.44 5.09 18.56
N VAL A 145 -0.30 5.11 17.45
CA VAL A 145 0.21 4.66 16.13
C VAL A 145 1.37 5.55 15.67
N ALA A 146 1.23 6.87 15.77
CA ALA A 146 2.28 7.82 15.37
C ALA A 146 3.60 7.56 16.13
N LYS A 147 3.52 7.44 17.46
CA LYS A 147 4.70 7.13 18.30
C LYS A 147 5.35 5.80 17.94
N TRP A 148 4.55 4.79 17.61
CA TRP A 148 5.10 3.51 17.17
C TRP A 148 5.80 3.63 15.81
N LEU A 149 5.21 4.30 14.83
CA LEU A 149 5.80 4.50 13.51
C LEU A 149 7.11 5.29 13.54
N GLU A 150 7.26 6.24 14.48
CA GLU A 150 8.51 6.98 14.68
C GLU A 150 9.67 6.10 15.19
N ALA A 151 9.36 5.07 15.98
CA ALA A 151 10.37 4.26 16.67
C ALA A 151 10.63 2.90 15.99
N ALA A 152 9.57 2.29 15.44
CA ALA A 152 9.61 0.94 14.92
C ALA A 152 10.31 0.85 13.56
N LYS A 153 11.06 -0.23 13.38
CA LYS A 153 11.76 -0.53 12.14
C LYS A 153 11.51 -1.96 11.70
N ASP A 154 11.41 -2.12 10.40
CA ASP A 154 11.37 -3.44 9.80
C ASP A 154 12.71 -4.17 10.03
N PRO A 155 12.70 -5.42 10.53
CA PRO A 155 13.93 -6.14 10.90
C PRO A 155 14.76 -6.58 9.69
N ARG A 156 14.16 -6.77 8.51
CA ARG A 156 14.86 -7.19 7.29
C ARG A 156 15.61 -6.00 6.66
N PHE A 157 14.95 -4.87 6.54
CA PHE A 157 15.45 -3.70 5.81
C PHE A 157 16.12 -2.68 6.73
N ASN A 158 15.91 -2.78 8.05
CA ASN A 158 16.36 -1.79 9.06
C ASN A 158 15.89 -0.35 8.73
N LYS A 159 14.74 -0.22 8.07
CA LYS A 159 14.08 1.04 7.71
C LYS A 159 12.82 1.24 8.57
N ALA A 160 12.40 2.48 8.76
CA ALA A 160 11.06 2.75 9.28
C ALA A 160 10.01 2.10 8.37
N TYR A 161 8.88 1.65 8.93
CA TYR A 161 7.83 1.03 8.11
C TYR A 161 7.29 1.98 7.04
N THR A 162 7.22 3.28 7.32
CA THR A 162 6.82 4.32 6.36
C THR A 162 7.81 4.52 5.20
N ASP A 163 9.07 4.09 5.36
CA ASP A 163 10.08 4.11 4.29
C ASP A 163 9.99 2.89 3.36
N LEU A 164 9.11 1.92 3.68
CA LEU A 164 8.86 0.74 2.85
C LEU A 164 7.68 0.93 1.91
N THR A 165 7.38 2.18 1.54
CA THR A 165 6.44 2.52 0.48
C THR A 165 7.10 2.33 -0.89
N TYR A 166 6.38 1.71 -1.83
CA TYR A 166 6.92 1.44 -3.15
C TYR A 166 7.05 2.71 -3.98
N LYS A 167 8.28 3.09 -4.30
CA LYS A 167 8.59 4.29 -5.07
C LYS A 167 7.87 4.33 -6.43
N PRO A 168 7.86 3.23 -7.23
CA PRO A 168 7.13 3.22 -8.50
C PRO A 168 5.62 3.47 -8.32
N MET A 169 5.03 2.94 -7.26
CA MET A 169 3.59 3.13 -7.01
C MET A 169 3.27 4.56 -6.55
N LYS A 170 4.17 5.21 -5.81
CA LYS A 170 4.04 6.65 -5.48
C LYS A 170 4.15 7.51 -6.74
N GLU A 171 5.02 7.17 -7.67
CA GLU A 171 5.10 7.82 -8.97
C GLU A 171 3.82 7.64 -9.79
N MET A 172 3.22 6.44 -9.77
CA MET A 172 1.94 6.17 -10.42
C MET A 172 0.81 6.99 -9.81
N LEU A 173 0.74 7.08 -8.47
CA LEU A 173 -0.23 7.93 -7.78
C LEU A 173 -0.08 9.40 -8.19
N ALA A 174 1.14 9.94 -8.15
CA ALA A 174 1.41 11.32 -8.57
C ALA A 174 1.05 11.56 -10.03
N PHE A 175 1.41 10.65 -10.93
CA PHE A 175 1.06 10.74 -12.35
C PHE A 175 -0.45 10.76 -12.59
N LEU A 176 -1.21 9.95 -11.85
CA LEU A 176 -2.67 9.96 -11.92
C LEU A 176 -3.26 11.27 -11.37
N GLN A 177 -2.76 11.74 -10.22
CA GLN A 177 -3.20 13.00 -9.60
C GLN A 177 -2.90 14.21 -10.51
N ASP A 178 -1.74 14.25 -11.16
CA ASP A 178 -1.35 15.28 -12.14
C ASP A 178 -2.24 15.27 -13.40
N ASN A 179 -2.98 14.18 -13.63
CA ASN A 179 -3.94 14.01 -14.72
C ASN A 179 -5.41 14.05 -14.23
N ASP A 180 -5.66 14.72 -13.12
CA ASP A 180 -6.99 14.97 -12.54
C ASP A 180 -7.72 13.70 -12.08
N PHE A 181 -7.02 12.61 -11.73
CA PHE A 181 -7.64 11.47 -11.08
C PHE A 181 -7.80 11.72 -9.58
N LYS A 182 -8.94 11.33 -9.03
CA LYS A 182 -9.12 11.16 -7.58
C LYS A 182 -8.62 9.78 -7.20
N THR A 183 -7.57 9.72 -6.38
CA THR A 183 -6.98 8.48 -5.92
C THR A 183 -7.47 8.14 -4.51
N TYR A 184 -7.90 6.90 -4.31
CA TYR A 184 -8.39 6.40 -3.03
C TYR A 184 -7.57 5.20 -2.58
N ILE A 185 -7.37 5.06 -1.28
CA ILE A 185 -6.96 3.80 -0.67
C ILE A 185 -8.21 3.02 -0.30
N VAL A 186 -8.23 1.71 -0.61
CA VAL A 186 -9.30 0.76 -0.27
C VAL A 186 -8.63 -0.50 0.28
N SER A 187 -8.51 -0.62 1.61
CA SER A 187 -7.61 -1.58 2.25
C SER A 187 -8.30 -2.41 3.34
N GLY A 188 -7.92 -3.68 3.45
CA GLY A 188 -8.26 -4.52 4.59
C GLY A 188 -7.73 -4.02 5.93
N GLY A 189 -6.72 -3.16 5.91
CA GLY A 189 -6.17 -2.49 7.08
C GLY A 189 -7.16 -1.54 7.76
N GLY A 190 -6.88 -1.19 9.01
CA GLY A 190 -7.72 -0.28 9.79
C GLY A 190 -7.60 1.16 9.30
N VAL A 191 -8.75 1.79 9.01
CA VAL A 191 -8.80 3.17 8.49
C VAL A 191 -8.09 4.17 9.40
N ASP A 192 -8.25 4.06 10.73
CA ASP A 192 -7.62 4.99 11.69
C ASP A 192 -6.11 4.81 11.78
N PHE A 193 -5.59 3.62 11.51
CA PHE A 193 -4.15 3.36 11.44
C PHE A 193 -3.54 4.01 10.19
N MET A 194 -4.18 3.83 9.05
CA MET A 194 -3.69 4.39 7.79
C MET A 194 -3.73 5.92 7.77
N ARG A 195 -4.77 6.55 8.31
CA ARG A 195 -4.91 8.01 8.37
C ARG A 195 -3.82 8.73 9.14
N VAL A 196 -3.01 8.03 9.93
CA VAL A 196 -1.87 8.63 10.65
C VAL A 196 -0.71 8.97 9.71
N TRP A 197 -0.50 8.21 8.66
CA TRP A 197 0.73 8.29 7.84
C TRP A 197 0.50 8.33 6.33
N ALA A 198 -0.53 7.65 5.84
CA ALA A 198 -0.77 7.51 4.40
C ALA A 198 -1.07 8.84 3.69
N PRO A 199 -1.76 9.83 4.31
CA PRO A 199 -1.97 11.12 3.68
C PRO A 199 -0.67 11.81 3.27
N GLN A 200 0.32 11.80 4.15
CA GLN A 200 1.62 12.39 3.86
C GLN A 200 2.44 11.56 2.88
N ALA A 201 2.37 10.22 3.00
CA ALA A 201 3.16 9.32 2.16
C ALA A 201 2.72 9.32 0.69
N TYR A 202 1.42 9.49 0.44
CA TYR A 202 0.79 9.28 -0.88
C TYR A 202 0.09 10.52 -1.46
N ASN A 203 0.08 11.64 -0.73
CA ASN A 203 -0.69 12.82 -1.09
C ASN A 203 -2.19 12.50 -1.33
N ILE A 204 -2.76 11.65 -0.46
CA ILE A 204 -4.17 11.24 -0.48
C ILE A 204 -4.82 11.77 0.81
N PRO A 205 -5.87 12.62 0.75
CA PRO A 205 -6.50 13.17 1.94
C PRO A 205 -7.28 12.10 2.74
N ASP A 206 -7.48 12.37 4.03
CA ASP A 206 -8.09 11.43 4.99
C ASP A 206 -9.43 10.85 4.53
N GLU A 207 -10.27 11.67 3.88
CA GLU A 207 -11.58 11.25 3.37
C GLU A 207 -11.50 10.32 2.16
N GLN A 208 -10.35 10.22 1.51
CA GLN A 208 -10.08 9.29 0.40
C GLN A 208 -9.40 8.00 0.87
N ILE A 209 -9.27 7.78 2.19
CA ILE A 209 -8.78 6.54 2.78
C ILE A 209 -9.96 5.74 3.31
N ILE A 210 -10.22 4.60 2.68
CA ILE A 210 -11.24 3.62 3.03
C ILE A 210 -10.54 2.39 3.61
N GLY A 211 -11.07 1.84 4.69
CA GLY A 211 -10.50 0.69 5.35
C GLY A 211 -11.45 0.00 6.29
N SER A 212 -11.02 -1.11 6.87
CA SER A 212 -11.77 -1.76 7.93
C SER A 212 -11.92 -0.82 9.12
N ALA A 213 -13.09 -0.81 9.73
CA ALA A 213 -13.41 0.14 10.79
C ALA A 213 -14.13 -0.53 11.96
N PHE A 214 -13.86 -0.03 13.16
CA PHE A 214 -14.67 -0.29 14.33
C PHE A 214 -15.84 0.70 14.44
N LYS A 215 -16.89 0.30 15.14
CA LYS A 215 -17.96 1.23 15.49
C LYS A 215 -17.43 2.34 16.38
N TYR A 216 -17.95 3.53 16.17
CA TYR A 216 -17.68 4.69 17.00
C TYR A 216 -18.84 4.96 17.94
N LYS A 217 -18.53 5.53 19.10
CA LYS A 217 -19.50 6.07 20.04
C LYS A 217 -19.18 7.54 20.30
N TYR A 218 -20.13 8.41 20.00
CA TYR A 218 -20.06 9.80 20.43
C TYR A 218 -20.18 9.88 21.95
N ALA A 219 -19.31 10.67 22.57
CA ALA A 219 -19.38 11.02 24.00
C ALA A 219 -19.20 12.52 24.16
N TYR A 220 -19.88 13.07 25.17
CA TYR A 220 -19.75 14.48 25.52
C TYR A 220 -19.46 14.57 27.01
N ASN A 221 -18.18 14.76 27.36
CA ASN A 221 -17.72 14.76 28.76
C ASN A 221 -17.03 16.08 29.05
N ASP A 222 -17.37 16.72 30.18
CA ASP A 222 -16.76 17.97 30.66
C ASP A 222 -16.73 19.11 29.59
N GLY A 223 -17.81 19.20 28.81
CA GLY A 223 -17.93 20.22 27.76
C GLY A 223 -17.16 19.89 26.48
N LYS A 224 -16.56 18.70 26.34
CA LYS A 224 -15.80 18.30 25.17
C LYS A 224 -16.45 17.12 24.43
N PRO A 225 -16.74 17.27 23.13
CA PRO A 225 -17.16 16.17 22.28
C PRO A 225 -15.96 15.27 21.94
N THR A 226 -16.16 13.96 21.97
CA THR A 226 -15.15 12.96 21.62
C THR A 226 -15.78 11.80 20.86
N ILE A 227 -14.98 11.12 20.05
CA ILE A 227 -15.36 9.85 19.39
C ILE A 227 -14.53 8.73 20.00
N ILE A 228 -15.20 7.75 20.59
CA ILE A 228 -14.60 6.60 21.23
C ILE A 228 -14.69 5.39 20.30
N LYS A 229 -13.59 4.71 20.06
CA LYS A 229 -13.52 3.45 19.31
C LYS A 229 -14.09 2.32 20.15
N GLN A 230 -15.08 1.62 19.61
CA GLN A 230 -15.70 0.46 20.25
C GLN A 230 -14.94 -0.82 19.87
N GLY A 231 -15.14 -1.91 20.64
CA GLY A 231 -14.58 -3.23 20.29
C GLY A 231 -15.35 -3.98 19.21
N GLU A 232 -16.43 -3.41 18.68
CA GLU A 232 -17.27 -4.02 17.65
C GLU A 232 -16.88 -3.53 16.26
N ILE A 233 -16.73 -4.47 15.32
CA ILE A 233 -16.41 -4.17 13.93
C ILE A 233 -17.64 -3.53 13.25
N LEU A 234 -17.44 -2.41 12.56
CA LEU A 234 -18.43 -1.77 11.70
C LEU A 234 -18.41 -2.39 10.31
N THR A 235 -17.23 -2.49 9.71
CA THR A 235 -17.02 -3.05 8.37
C THR A 235 -15.65 -3.70 8.25
N ILE A 236 -15.56 -4.73 7.39
CA ILE A 236 -14.28 -5.33 6.96
C ILE A 236 -14.11 -5.01 5.48
N ASP A 237 -13.07 -4.28 5.14
CA ASP A 237 -12.78 -3.80 3.78
C ASP A 237 -11.86 -4.79 3.04
N ASP A 238 -12.29 -6.05 2.97
CA ASP A 238 -11.58 -7.15 2.29
C ASP A 238 -12.54 -7.89 1.38
N LYS A 239 -12.06 -8.37 0.25
CA LYS A 239 -12.84 -9.11 -0.76
C LYS A 239 -14.07 -8.32 -1.23
N ALA A 240 -15.28 -8.88 -1.09
CA ALA A 240 -16.53 -8.20 -1.45
C ALA A 240 -16.70 -6.87 -0.70
N GLY A 241 -16.22 -6.79 0.54
CA GLY A 241 -16.28 -5.57 1.36
C GLY A 241 -15.62 -4.37 0.70
N LYS A 242 -14.53 -4.56 -0.06
CA LYS A 242 -13.90 -3.48 -0.82
C LYS A 242 -14.84 -2.87 -1.85
N ALA A 243 -15.49 -3.70 -2.66
CA ALA A 243 -16.47 -3.24 -3.65
C ALA A 243 -17.71 -2.58 -3.01
N GLU A 244 -18.18 -3.14 -1.89
CA GLU A 244 -19.30 -2.61 -1.12
C GLU A 244 -18.96 -1.24 -0.52
N ASN A 245 -17.79 -1.09 0.12
CA ASN A 245 -17.37 0.18 0.70
C ASN A 245 -17.10 1.25 -0.36
N ILE A 246 -16.54 0.90 -1.52
CA ILE A 246 -16.46 1.80 -2.66
C ILE A 246 -17.85 2.34 -3.03
N ALA A 247 -18.86 1.45 -3.13
CA ALA A 247 -20.21 1.84 -3.47
C ALA A 247 -20.86 2.73 -2.39
N TYR A 248 -20.62 2.44 -1.10
CA TYR A 248 -21.16 3.24 0.01
C TYR A 248 -20.50 4.61 0.16
N ILE A 249 -19.17 4.68 0.00
CA ILE A 249 -18.39 5.87 0.37
C ILE A 249 -18.13 6.77 -0.84
N ILE A 250 -17.74 6.19 -1.96
CA ILE A 250 -17.46 6.94 -3.20
C ILE A 250 -18.75 7.19 -3.99
N GLY A 251 -19.68 6.21 -4.01
CA GLY A 251 -20.95 6.29 -4.75
C GLY A 251 -20.79 6.21 -6.28
N LYS A 252 -19.57 5.98 -6.78
CA LYS A 252 -19.25 5.84 -8.21
C LYS A 252 -18.34 4.63 -8.41
N LYS A 253 -18.38 4.03 -9.59
CA LYS A 253 -17.41 3.00 -9.97
C LYS A 253 -16.08 3.64 -10.32
N PRO A 254 -14.96 3.16 -9.78
CA PRO A 254 -13.64 3.58 -10.23
C PRO A 254 -13.38 3.05 -11.65
N ILE A 255 -12.59 3.77 -12.42
CA ILE A 255 -12.13 3.33 -13.75
C ILE A 255 -10.74 2.67 -13.69
N LEU A 256 -10.07 2.76 -12.55
CA LEU A 256 -8.81 2.05 -12.29
C LEU A 256 -8.87 1.43 -10.90
N ALA A 257 -8.50 0.15 -10.81
CA ALA A 257 -8.32 -0.55 -9.54
C ALA A 257 -6.96 -1.25 -9.54
N VAL A 258 -6.19 -1.07 -8.47
CA VAL A 258 -4.87 -1.67 -8.32
C VAL A 258 -4.80 -2.41 -7.00
N GLY A 259 -4.33 -3.65 -7.03
CA GLY A 259 -4.18 -4.52 -5.86
C GLY A 259 -3.03 -5.49 -6.05
N ASN A 260 -2.88 -6.45 -5.13
CA ASN A 260 -1.84 -7.48 -5.21
C ASN A 260 -2.32 -8.90 -4.84
N SER A 261 -3.57 -9.04 -4.43
CA SER A 261 -4.05 -10.29 -3.82
C SER A 261 -5.47 -10.68 -4.25
N ASP A 262 -5.88 -11.90 -3.88
CA ASP A 262 -7.27 -12.34 -4.03
C ASP A 262 -8.26 -11.50 -3.21
N GLY A 263 -7.79 -10.73 -2.22
CA GLY A 263 -8.56 -9.77 -1.45
C GLY A 263 -9.08 -8.60 -2.30
N ASP A 264 -8.37 -8.30 -3.40
CA ASP A 264 -8.65 -7.17 -4.29
C ASP A 264 -9.53 -7.56 -5.48
N GLN A 265 -9.71 -8.86 -5.71
CA GLN A 265 -10.39 -9.38 -6.90
C GLN A 265 -11.77 -8.74 -7.11
N ALA A 266 -12.59 -8.65 -6.06
CA ALA A 266 -13.94 -8.07 -6.15
C ALA A 266 -13.91 -6.57 -6.50
N MET A 267 -12.96 -5.80 -5.94
CA MET A 267 -12.75 -4.39 -6.26
C MET A 267 -12.36 -4.21 -7.74
N MET A 268 -11.43 -5.04 -8.24
CA MET A 268 -11.02 -5.02 -9.64
C MET A 268 -12.16 -5.42 -10.59
N GLN A 269 -12.91 -6.47 -10.26
CA GLN A 269 -14.11 -6.89 -11.02
C GLN A 269 -15.17 -5.78 -11.05
N TRP A 270 -15.37 -5.09 -9.91
CA TRP A 270 -16.32 -3.99 -9.84
C TRP A 270 -15.90 -2.81 -10.72
N ALA A 271 -14.63 -2.42 -10.67
CA ALA A 271 -14.08 -1.35 -11.50
C ALA A 271 -14.22 -1.68 -13.00
N THR A 272 -13.79 -2.86 -13.42
CA THR A 272 -13.76 -3.29 -14.81
C THR A 272 -15.10 -3.83 -15.34
N SER A 273 -16.18 -3.70 -14.57
CA SER A 273 -17.56 -4.00 -15.02
C SER A 273 -18.17 -2.89 -15.89
N GLN A 274 -17.40 -1.90 -16.29
CA GLN A 274 -17.77 -0.78 -17.15
C GLN A 274 -16.73 -0.56 -18.25
N PRO A 275 -17.07 0.10 -19.36
CA PRO A 275 -16.10 0.37 -20.43
C PRO A 275 -15.03 1.36 -19.98
N ASN A 276 -13.89 1.37 -20.66
CA ASN A 276 -12.77 2.26 -20.43
C ASN A 276 -12.20 2.19 -19.01
N ALA A 277 -12.30 1.03 -18.37
CA ALA A 277 -11.72 0.74 -17.07
C ALA A 277 -10.58 -0.27 -17.19
N MET A 278 -9.67 -0.24 -16.23
CA MET A 278 -8.50 -1.10 -16.16
C MET A 278 -8.27 -1.59 -14.72
N ALA A 279 -7.77 -2.80 -14.57
CA ALA A 279 -7.21 -3.27 -13.31
C ALA A 279 -5.74 -3.62 -13.46
N MET A 280 -4.97 -3.44 -12.38
CA MET A 280 -3.57 -3.84 -12.33
C MET A 280 -3.27 -4.62 -11.05
N ILE A 281 -2.38 -5.59 -11.15
CA ILE A 281 -2.00 -6.46 -10.02
C ILE A 281 -0.49 -6.39 -9.84
N VAL A 282 -0.03 -5.95 -8.68
CA VAL A 282 1.37 -6.06 -8.29
C VAL A 282 1.67 -7.53 -7.99
N HIS A 283 2.47 -8.16 -8.84
CA HIS A 283 2.93 -9.52 -8.67
C HIS A 283 4.32 -9.52 -8.03
N HIS A 284 4.41 -10.04 -6.82
CA HIS A 284 5.63 -10.04 -6.02
C HIS A 284 6.59 -11.14 -6.49
N THR A 285 7.53 -10.77 -7.33
CA THR A 285 8.48 -11.69 -7.98
C THR A 285 9.94 -11.46 -7.57
N ASP A 286 10.21 -10.41 -6.77
CA ASP A 286 11.57 -9.94 -6.46
C ASP A 286 12.03 -10.28 -5.03
N GLU A 287 12.49 -11.49 -4.85
CA GLU A 287 13.05 -11.96 -3.57
C GLU A 287 14.30 -11.17 -3.12
N ALA A 288 15.04 -10.60 -4.06
CA ALA A 288 16.29 -9.92 -3.74
C ALA A 288 16.08 -8.53 -3.14
N ARG A 289 15.15 -7.75 -3.71
CA ARG A 289 14.90 -6.35 -3.31
C ARG A 289 13.71 -6.20 -2.37
N GLU A 290 12.74 -7.16 -2.43
CA GLU A 290 11.54 -7.19 -1.62
C GLU A 290 11.24 -8.62 -1.16
N TRP A 291 10.11 -9.22 -1.49
CA TRP A 291 9.74 -10.59 -1.20
C TRP A 291 9.16 -11.24 -2.46
N LYS A 292 9.33 -12.57 -2.57
CA LYS A 292 8.68 -13.33 -3.63
C LYS A 292 7.58 -14.21 -3.02
N TYR A 293 6.34 -13.97 -3.44
CA TYR A 293 5.19 -14.75 -3.00
C TYR A 293 4.00 -14.60 -3.97
N ASP A 294 3.13 -15.60 -3.98
CA ASP A 294 1.89 -15.61 -4.76
C ASP A 294 0.88 -16.63 -4.18
N ARG A 295 0.54 -17.69 -4.91
CA ARG A 295 -0.54 -18.65 -4.68
C ARG A 295 -0.52 -19.35 -3.32
N LYS A 296 0.63 -19.56 -2.71
CA LYS A 296 0.80 -20.31 -1.45
C LYS A 296 1.05 -19.44 -0.24
N SER A 297 0.97 -18.11 -0.42
CA SER A 297 1.23 -17.20 0.68
C SER A 297 0.04 -17.11 1.63
N ASP A 298 0.33 -17.04 2.94
CA ASP A 298 -0.69 -16.76 3.96
C ASP A 298 -1.03 -15.26 4.04
N VAL A 299 -0.06 -14.39 3.68
CA VAL A 299 -0.21 -12.93 3.59
C VAL A 299 -0.09 -12.56 2.12
N GLY A 300 -1.02 -11.76 1.58
CA GLY A 300 -0.98 -11.33 0.18
C GLY A 300 -1.15 -12.47 -0.83
N ARG A 301 -2.04 -13.44 -0.55
CA ARG A 301 -2.27 -14.56 -1.47
C ARG A 301 -2.79 -14.09 -2.81
N LEU A 302 -2.08 -14.40 -3.86
CA LEU A 302 -2.47 -14.14 -5.25
C LEU A 302 -2.63 -15.47 -6.01
N ASP A 303 -3.85 -15.94 -6.12
CA ASP A 303 -4.17 -17.23 -6.75
C ASP A 303 -5.30 -17.09 -7.77
N LYS A 304 -6.52 -16.81 -7.31
CA LYS A 304 -7.70 -16.67 -8.19
C LYS A 304 -7.66 -15.41 -9.04
N ALA A 305 -7.22 -14.30 -8.46
CA ALA A 305 -7.07 -13.05 -9.19
C ALA A 305 -5.98 -13.15 -10.27
N LEU A 306 -4.91 -13.92 -10.02
CA LEU A 306 -3.89 -14.21 -11.03
C LEU A 306 -4.46 -15.04 -12.20
N ASP A 307 -5.28 -16.05 -11.89
CA ASP A 307 -5.93 -16.86 -12.91
C ASP A 307 -6.95 -16.06 -13.74
N GLU A 308 -7.62 -15.09 -13.13
CA GLU A 308 -8.54 -14.18 -13.83
C GLU A 308 -7.77 -13.20 -14.71
N ALA A 309 -6.71 -12.57 -14.18
CA ALA A 309 -5.87 -11.64 -14.93
C ALA A 309 -5.31 -12.26 -16.23
N ASN A 310 -4.88 -13.51 -16.16
CA ASN A 310 -4.37 -14.24 -17.33
C ASN A 310 -5.45 -14.54 -18.41
N LYS A 311 -6.71 -14.22 -18.16
CA LYS A 311 -7.83 -14.46 -19.08
C LYS A 311 -8.51 -13.18 -19.58
N ARG A 312 -8.04 -12.02 -19.08
CA ARG A 312 -8.69 -10.73 -19.32
C ARG A 312 -7.71 -9.75 -19.96
N ASP A 313 -8.15 -9.04 -20.99
CA ASP A 313 -7.35 -8.04 -21.69
C ASP A 313 -7.31 -6.68 -20.96
N ASP A 314 -8.25 -6.45 -20.01
CA ASP A 314 -8.38 -5.23 -19.23
C ASP A 314 -7.74 -5.34 -17.81
N TRP A 315 -7.07 -6.47 -17.53
CA TRP A 315 -6.29 -6.69 -16.31
C TRP A 315 -4.82 -6.89 -16.65
N HIS A 316 -3.92 -6.12 -16.04
CA HIS A 316 -2.49 -6.16 -16.31
C HIS A 316 -1.69 -6.58 -15.07
N LEU A 317 -0.70 -7.44 -15.26
CA LEU A 317 0.24 -7.80 -14.21
C LEU A 317 1.42 -6.82 -14.19
N ILE A 318 1.77 -6.36 -12.99
CA ILE A 318 3.00 -5.61 -12.73
C ILE A 318 3.99 -6.62 -12.12
N ASP A 319 4.84 -7.24 -12.92
CA ASP A 319 5.93 -8.07 -12.40
C ASP A 319 6.95 -7.16 -11.72
N MET A 320 7.01 -7.23 -10.40
CA MET A 320 7.85 -6.31 -9.60
C MET A 320 9.32 -6.33 -10.02
N LYS A 321 9.86 -7.51 -10.29
CA LYS A 321 11.27 -7.69 -10.65
C LYS A 321 11.58 -7.08 -12.02
N ASP A 322 10.67 -7.28 -12.97
CA ASP A 322 10.90 -6.91 -14.36
C ASP A 322 10.38 -5.52 -14.70
N ALA A 323 9.32 -5.03 -14.00
CA ALA A 323 8.72 -3.72 -14.26
C ALA A 323 9.38 -2.57 -13.48
N TRP A 324 10.06 -2.83 -12.36
CA TRP A 324 10.57 -1.77 -11.50
C TRP A 324 12.10 -1.66 -11.49
N CYS A 325 12.60 -0.43 -11.60
CA CYS A 325 14.02 -0.09 -11.48
C CYS A 325 14.45 -0.04 -10.02
N GLU A 326 13.63 0.56 -9.18
CA GLU A 326 13.79 0.71 -7.74
C GLU A 326 12.53 0.19 -7.05
N VAL A 327 12.63 -0.20 -5.78
CA VAL A 327 11.45 -0.63 -4.99
C VAL A 327 11.08 0.45 -3.98
N TYR A 328 12.05 0.93 -3.17
CA TYR A 328 11.87 1.90 -2.07
C TYR A 328 12.64 3.19 -2.27
#